data_5898c7bd514cb38967a2f3f9ce46a805
#
_entry.id   5898c7bd514cb38967a2f3f9ce46a805
#
_cell.length_a   1.000
_cell.length_b   1.000
_cell.length_c   1.000
_cell.angle_alpha   90.00
_cell.angle_beta   90.00
_cell.angle_gamma   90.00
#
_symmetry.space_group_name_H-M   'P 1'
#
loop_
_entity.id
_entity.type
_entity.pdbx_description
1 polymer ?
#
loop_
_entity_poly.entity_id
_entity_poly.type
_entity_poly.pdbx_seq_one_letter_code
_entity_poly.pdbx_strand_id
1 'polypeptide(L)'
;KLKKLRRWQIVVSLLGIVILIWGIIQVVCLFLNYKRTETSNDAQIEQYISPVNLRASGYIKKICFTEHQEVHKGDTLLILDDREYKIRVMEAEAALKDAQAGATVIGATLQTTQTTASVYNASIAEIEIRLTKLEKDRQRYQNLVKRNAATPIQLEQIETEYAATHKKLEAVKRQQKAALSGVNEVSHRRENTEAAIQRATAALEMARLNLSYTVVVAPCDGKLGRRTLEEGQFITAGQTITYILPDTQKWIIANYKET
;
A
#
# COMPACT_ATOMS: atom_id res chain seq x y z
N LYS A 1 52.78 85.83 48.58
CA LYS A 1 52.59 84.38 48.73
C LYS A 1 51.12 84.02 48.62
N LEU A 2 50.17 84.77 49.14
CA LEU A 2 48.68 84.44 49.15
C LEU A 2 48.02 84.37 47.78
N LYS A 3 48.46 85.16 46.76
CA LYS A 3 47.88 85.09 45.39
C LYS A 3 48.26 83.79 44.62
N LYS A 4 49.38 83.18 44.94
CA LYS A 4 49.87 81.97 44.29
C LYS A 4 49.09 80.74 44.84
N LEU A 5 48.76 80.70 46.14
CA LEU A 5 47.95 79.67 46.77
C LEU A 5 46.48 79.66 46.28
N ARG A 6 45.92 80.89 46.08
CA ARG A 6 44.55 81.02 45.55
C ARG A 6 44.41 80.60 44.11
N ARG A 7 45.42 80.79 43.27
CA ARG A 7 45.49 80.28 41.89
C ARG A 7 45.59 78.75 41.85
N TRP A 8 46.38 78.18 42.78
CA TRP A 8 46.57 76.75 42.86
C TRP A 8 45.26 76.00 43.29
N GLN A 9 44.52 76.58 44.26
CA GLN A 9 43.19 76.09 44.69
C GLN A 9 42.18 76.17 43.53
N ILE A 10 42.22 77.22 42.74
CA ILE A 10 41.33 77.37 41.58
C ILE A 10 41.64 76.24 40.53
N VAL A 11 42.91 76.00 40.27
CA VAL A 11 43.32 74.96 39.30
C VAL A 11 42.90 73.51 39.80
N VAL A 12 43.13 73.27 41.08
CA VAL A 12 42.75 71.97 41.66
C VAL A 12 41.19 71.78 41.67
N SER A 13 40.47 72.87 41.94
CA SER A 13 39.00 72.83 41.88
C SER A 13 38.49 72.63 40.43
N LEU A 14 39.11 73.27 39.43
CA LEU A 14 38.81 73.06 38.03
C LEU A 14 39.12 71.62 37.55
N LEU A 15 40.26 71.09 37.99
CA LEU A 15 40.62 69.72 37.72
C LEU A 15 39.67 68.72 38.36
N GLY A 16 39.17 68.98 39.61
CA GLY A 16 38.11 68.14 40.25
C GLY A 16 36.80 68.19 39.51
N ILE A 17 36.39 69.34 39.00
CA ILE A 17 35.15 69.50 38.22
C ILE A 17 35.29 68.79 36.87
N VAL A 18 36.40 68.77 36.19
CA VAL A 18 36.64 68.07 34.95
C VAL A 18 36.57 66.54 35.17
N ILE A 19 37.18 66.05 36.28
CA ILE A 19 37.10 64.64 36.64
C ILE A 19 35.65 64.23 36.93
N LEU A 20 34.91 65.09 37.63
CA LEU A 20 33.50 64.82 37.98
C LEU A 20 32.61 64.79 36.74
N ILE A 21 32.78 65.72 35.80
CA ILE A 21 32.09 65.78 34.52
C ILE A 21 32.43 64.49 33.69
N TRP A 22 33.71 64.10 33.63
CA TRP A 22 34.15 62.91 32.93
C TRP A 22 33.54 61.64 33.56
N GLY A 23 33.48 61.56 34.91
CA GLY A 23 32.80 60.44 35.63
C GLY A 23 31.31 60.37 35.31
N ILE A 24 30.61 61.53 35.29
CA ILE A 24 29.19 61.57 34.93
C ILE A 24 28.97 61.11 33.49
N ILE A 25 29.83 61.53 32.55
CA ILE A 25 29.75 61.10 31.13
C ILE A 25 29.92 59.57 31.04
N GLN A 26 30.89 58.99 31.77
CA GLN A 26 31.07 57.52 31.79
C GLN A 26 29.87 56.79 32.37
N VAL A 27 29.28 57.27 33.47
CA VAL A 27 28.07 56.67 34.05
C VAL A 27 26.89 56.74 33.10
N VAL A 28 26.68 57.92 32.47
CA VAL A 28 25.60 58.07 31.47
C VAL A 28 25.84 57.17 30.26
N CYS A 29 27.08 57.03 29.77
CA CYS A 29 27.45 56.18 28.67
C CYS A 29 27.21 54.69 29.02
N LEU A 30 27.56 54.25 30.23
CA LEU A 30 27.28 52.90 30.75
C LEU A 30 25.78 52.64 30.87
N PHE A 31 25.03 53.63 31.37
CA PHE A 31 23.58 53.53 31.52
C PHE A 31 22.85 53.47 30.17
N LEU A 32 23.28 54.22 29.17
CA LEU A 32 22.74 54.18 27.83
C LEU A 32 23.11 52.90 27.11
N ASN A 33 24.33 52.35 27.32
CA ASN A 33 24.71 51.04 26.80
C ASN A 33 23.93 49.91 27.47
N TYR A 34 23.69 49.97 28.77
CA TYR A 34 22.89 48.99 29.50
C TYR A 34 21.43 48.96 29.02
N LYS A 35 20.85 50.10 28.67
CA LYS A 35 19.51 50.16 28.07
C LYS A 35 19.44 49.75 26.58
N ARG A 36 20.58 49.75 25.89
CA ARG A 36 20.66 49.43 24.45
C ARG A 36 20.97 47.96 24.14
N THR A 37 21.53 47.25 25.11
CA THR A 37 21.92 45.84 24.94
C THR A 37 21.12 44.96 25.90
N GLU A 38 20.17 44.23 25.34
CA GLU A 38 19.53 43.15 26.07
C GLU A 38 20.42 41.90 25.98
N THR A 39 20.74 41.33 27.12
CA THR A 39 21.52 40.11 27.22
C THR A 39 20.59 38.98 27.62
N SER A 40 20.55 37.93 26.83
CA SER A 40 19.86 36.68 27.18
C SER A 40 20.88 35.59 27.52
N ASN A 41 20.73 34.98 28.68
CA ASN A 41 21.51 33.82 29.09
C ASN A 41 20.75 32.49 28.77
N ASP A 42 19.54 32.57 28.21
CA ASP A 42 18.70 31.47 27.91
C ASP A 42 18.48 31.34 26.37
N ALA A 43 19.60 31.31 25.65
CA ALA A 43 19.61 31.05 24.23
C ALA A 43 19.92 29.56 23.99
N GLN A 44 19.02 28.83 23.39
CA GLN A 44 19.17 27.40 23.06
C GLN A 44 19.23 27.21 21.55
N ILE A 45 20.13 26.31 21.09
CA ILE A 45 20.16 25.88 19.70
C ILE A 45 19.22 24.70 19.56
N GLU A 46 18.22 24.84 18.72
CA GLU A 46 17.28 23.76 18.37
C GLU A 46 17.46 23.32 16.93
N GLN A 47 17.12 22.06 16.69
CA GLN A 47 17.06 21.48 15.36
C GLN A 47 15.98 20.40 15.31
N TYR A 48 15.49 20.07 14.12
CA TYR A 48 14.59 18.93 13.94
C TYR A 48 15.30 17.62 14.28
N ILE A 49 14.60 16.74 14.98
CA ILE A 49 15.07 15.41 15.35
C ILE A 49 14.13 14.41 14.71
N SER A 50 14.67 13.42 13.98
CA SER A 50 13.91 12.36 13.37
C SER A 50 13.97 11.11 14.23
N PRO A 51 12.86 10.70 14.92
CA PRO A 51 12.83 9.46 15.67
C PRO A 51 12.80 8.25 14.71
N VAL A 52 13.61 7.24 15.00
CA VAL A 52 13.58 5.96 14.30
C VAL A 52 12.74 5.00 15.10
N ASN A 53 11.52 4.75 14.64
CA ASN A 53 10.55 3.89 15.30
C ASN A 53 10.49 2.52 14.62
N LEU A 54 10.33 1.48 15.42
CA LEU A 54 10.11 0.11 14.96
C LEU A 54 8.72 -0.06 14.35
N ARG A 55 8.65 -0.83 13.28
CA ARG A 55 7.39 -1.25 12.67
C ARG A 55 7.03 -2.71 12.93
N ALA A 56 8.02 -3.52 13.32
CA ALA A 56 7.85 -4.93 13.65
C ALA A 56 8.34 -5.20 15.09
N SER A 57 7.73 -6.17 15.77
CA SER A 57 8.17 -6.62 17.11
C SER A 57 9.04 -7.85 16.97
N GLY A 58 10.02 -8.02 17.85
CA GLY A 58 10.87 -9.22 17.86
C GLY A 58 12.11 -9.07 18.71
N TYR A 59 12.91 -10.12 18.75
CA TYR A 59 14.22 -10.08 19.40
C TYR A 59 15.27 -9.43 18.51
N ILE A 60 16.12 -8.60 19.09
CA ILE A 60 17.24 -8.00 18.37
C ILE A 60 18.28 -9.08 18.08
N LYS A 61 18.52 -9.33 16.80
CA LYS A 61 19.54 -10.28 16.33
C LYS A 61 20.91 -9.61 16.21
N LYS A 62 20.93 -8.38 15.71
CA LYS A 62 22.17 -7.63 15.51
C LYS A 62 21.90 -6.13 15.48
N ILE A 63 22.80 -5.38 16.11
CA ILE A 63 22.85 -3.91 16.01
C ILE A 63 24.01 -3.53 15.10
N CYS A 64 23.75 -2.75 14.05
CA CYS A 64 24.71 -2.42 12.99
C CYS A 64 25.23 -1.00 13.08
N PHE A 65 24.97 -0.27 14.16
CA PHE A 65 25.42 1.11 14.34
C PHE A 65 26.07 1.34 15.70
N THR A 66 26.88 2.38 15.78
CA THR A 66 27.46 2.91 17.01
C THR A 66 26.87 4.27 17.36
N GLU A 67 26.99 4.67 18.64
CA GLU A 67 26.54 6.00 19.06
C GLU A 67 27.30 7.11 18.33
N HIS A 68 26.56 8.15 17.97
CA HIS A 68 27.07 9.33 17.26
C HIS A 68 27.68 9.07 15.88
N GLN A 69 27.42 7.90 15.29
CA GLN A 69 27.83 7.54 13.94
C GLN A 69 27.06 8.37 12.90
N GLU A 70 27.72 8.79 11.84
CA GLU A 70 27.09 9.35 10.67
C GLU A 70 26.51 8.22 9.81
N VAL A 71 25.25 8.41 9.35
CA VAL A 71 24.52 7.44 8.56
C VAL A 71 23.83 8.12 7.39
N HIS A 72 23.68 7.36 6.31
CA HIS A 72 22.93 7.76 5.13
C HIS A 72 21.56 7.09 5.09
N LYS A 73 20.63 7.73 4.40
CA LYS A 73 19.30 7.17 4.18
C LYS A 73 19.40 5.79 3.55
N GLY A 74 18.80 4.79 4.20
CA GLY A 74 18.81 3.39 3.75
C GLY A 74 19.86 2.52 4.44
N ASP A 75 20.78 3.09 5.23
CA ASP A 75 21.75 2.31 6.01
C ASP A 75 21.02 1.44 7.03
N THR A 76 21.45 0.17 7.14
CA THR A 76 20.86 -0.78 8.10
C THR A 76 21.32 -0.45 9.51
N LEU A 77 20.38 -0.16 10.39
CA LEU A 77 20.63 0.17 11.79
C LEU A 77 20.51 -1.05 12.68
N LEU A 78 19.49 -1.88 12.47
CA LEU A 78 19.14 -2.98 13.35
C LEU A 78 18.49 -4.11 12.56
N ILE A 79 18.78 -5.34 12.95
CA ILE A 79 18.21 -6.55 12.37
C ILE A 79 17.50 -7.32 13.50
N LEU A 80 16.21 -7.59 13.30
CA LEU A 80 15.41 -8.45 14.18
C LEU A 80 15.54 -9.91 13.78
N ASP A 81 15.13 -10.82 14.67
CA ASP A 81 14.96 -12.23 14.31
C ASP A 81 13.77 -12.35 13.33
N ASP A 82 14.07 -12.80 12.13
CA ASP A 82 13.15 -12.85 10.99
C ASP A 82 12.48 -14.22 10.78
N ARG A 83 12.78 -15.22 11.65
CA ARG A 83 12.32 -16.61 11.47
C ARG A 83 10.80 -16.73 11.42
N GLU A 84 10.10 -16.09 12.37
CA GLU A 84 8.63 -16.10 12.38
C GLU A 84 8.03 -15.42 11.15
N TYR A 85 8.61 -14.31 10.73
CA TYR A 85 8.16 -13.58 9.56
C TYR A 85 8.37 -14.37 8.26
N LYS A 86 9.48 -15.10 8.14
CA LYS A 86 9.74 -16.02 7.02
C LYS A 86 8.72 -17.17 6.97
N ILE A 87 8.38 -17.74 8.12
CA ILE A 87 7.34 -18.78 8.20
C ILE A 87 5.99 -18.23 7.71
N ARG A 88 5.60 -17.03 8.13
CA ARG A 88 4.37 -16.37 7.66
C ARG A 88 4.37 -16.10 6.15
N VAL A 89 5.51 -15.76 5.58
CA VAL A 89 5.64 -15.63 4.11
C VAL A 89 5.44 -16.97 3.43
N MET A 90 6.07 -18.05 3.91
CA MET A 90 5.89 -19.39 3.35
C MET A 90 4.43 -19.87 3.46
N GLU A 91 3.76 -19.60 4.58
CA GLU A 91 2.33 -19.91 4.77
C GLU A 91 1.45 -19.17 3.76
N ALA A 92 1.68 -17.87 3.57
CA ALA A 92 0.95 -17.06 2.60
C ALA A 92 1.25 -17.48 1.14
N GLU A 93 2.48 -17.89 0.83
CA GLU A 93 2.84 -18.46 -0.48
C GLU A 93 2.13 -19.79 -0.74
N ALA A 94 2.02 -20.65 0.26
CA ALA A 94 1.27 -21.90 0.15
C ALA A 94 -0.22 -21.64 -0.09
N ALA A 95 -0.82 -20.69 0.64
CA ALA A 95 -2.21 -20.29 0.46
C ALA A 95 -2.48 -19.71 -0.94
N LEU A 96 -1.54 -18.93 -1.50
CA LEU A 96 -1.65 -18.44 -2.87
C LEU A 96 -1.59 -19.57 -3.89
N LYS A 97 -0.70 -20.54 -3.71
CA LYS A 97 -0.60 -21.72 -4.59
C LYS A 97 -1.88 -22.56 -4.54
N ASP A 98 -2.47 -22.74 -3.37
CA ASP A 98 -3.74 -23.45 -3.20
C ASP A 98 -4.88 -22.74 -3.96
N ALA A 99 -5.01 -21.43 -3.80
CA ALA A 99 -5.99 -20.63 -4.53
C ALA A 99 -5.80 -20.73 -6.06
N GLN A 100 -4.55 -20.72 -6.55
CA GLN A 100 -4.21 -20.89 -7.97
C GLN A 100 -4.55 -22.29 -8.48
N ALA A 101 -4.27 -23.32 -7.71
CA ALA A 101 -4.67 -24.71 -8.03
C ALA A 101 -6.18 -24.84 -8.13
N GLY A 102 -6.93 -24.24 -7.20
CA GLY A 102 -8.39 -24.16 -7.27
C GLY A 102 -8.90 -23.51 -8.55
N ALA A 103 -8.24 -22.42 -9.01
CA ALA A 103 -8.60 -21.74 -10.25
C ALA A 103 -8.36 -22.61 -11.49
N THR A 104 -7.29 -23.39 -11.53
CA THR A 104 -7.03 -24.33 -12.64
C THR A 104 -8.10 -25.41 -12.74
N VAL A 105 -8.54 -25.94 -11.61
CA VAL A 105 -9.63 -26.94 -11.56
C VAL A 105 -10.95 -26.34 -12.08
N ILE A 106 -11.33 -25.17 -11.62
CA ILE A 106 -12.54 -24.47 -12.09
C ILE A 106 -12.43 -24.13 -13.59
N GLY A 107 -11.24 -23.72 -14.06
CA GLY A 107 -10.98 -23.47 -15.49
C GLY A 107 -11.20 -24.71 -16.35
N ALA A 108 -10.69 -25.87 -15.94
CA ALA A 108 -10.91 -27.14 -16.61
C ALA A 108 -12.40 -27.56 -16.62
N THR A 109 -13.09 -27.34 -15.49
CA THR A 109 -14.53 -27.60 -15.38
C THR A 109 -15.34 -26.72 -16.33
N LEU A 110 -14.99 -25.44 -16.43
CA LEU A 110 -15.63 -24.49 -17.36
C LEU A 110 -15.47 -24.97 -18.81
N GLN A 111 -14.26 -25.33 -19.20
CA GLN A 111 -14.00 -25.84 -20.55
C GLN A 111 -14.81 -27.11 -20.86
N THR A 112 -14.89 -28.07 -19.92
CA THR A 112 -15.68 -29.29 -20.08
C THR A 112 -17.17 -28.95 -20.24
N THR A 113 -17.71 -28.04 -19.42
CA THR A 113 -19.11 -27.63 -19.48
C THR A 113 -19.42 -26.90 -20.78
N GLN A 114 -18.52 -26.03 -21.26
CA GLN A 114 -18.64 -25.35 -22.58
C GLN A 114 -18.62 -26.36 -23.73
N THR A 115 -17.75 -27.37 -23.66
CA THR A 115 -17.69 -28.43 -24.68
C THR A 115 -18.99 -29.20 -24.71
N THR A 116 -19.57 -29.55 -23.54
CA THR A 116 -20.90 -30.21 -23.45
C THR A 116 -22.00 -29.33 -24.08
N ALA A 117 -22.01 -28.03 -23.79
CA ALA A 117 -22.97 -27.12 -24.41
C ALA A 117 -22.81 -27.06 -25.94
N SER A 118 -21.57 -27.12 -26.46
CA SER A 118 -21.31 -27.12 -27.91
C SER A 118 -21.82 -28.37 -28.64
N VAL A 119 -21.86 -29.54 -27.96
CA VAL A 119 -22.43 -30.77 -28.51
C VAL A 119 -23.93 -30.61 -28.78
N TYR A 120 -24.66 -29.90 -27.90
CA TYR A 120 -26.09 -29.62 -28.16
C TYR A 120 -26.25 -28.67 -29.37
N ASN A 121 -25.35 -27.73 -29.62
CA ASN A 121 -25.40 -26.90 -30.81
C ASN A 121 -25.30 -27.74 -32.09
N ALA A 122 -24.35 -28.71 -32.11
CA ALA A 122 -24.23 -29.62 -33.26
C ALA A 122 -25.48 -30.49 -33.43
N SER A 123 -26.05 -31.01 -32.35
CA SER A 123 -27.28 -31.80 -32.41
C SER A 123 -28.48 -30.98 -32.89
N ILE A 124 -28.60 -29.71 -32.51
CA ILE A 124 -29.62 -28.79 -33.00
C ILE A 124 -29.49 -28.60 -34.51
N ALA A 125 -28.24 -28.30 -34.98
CA ALA A 125 -28.00 -28.10 -36.41
C ALA A 125 -28.37 -29.34 -37.26
N GLU A 126 -28.03 -30.54 -36.76
CA GLU A 126 -28.44 -31.81 -37.41
C GLU A 126 -29.96 -31.93 -37.54
N ILE A 127 -30.68 -31.67 -36.45
CA ILE A 127 -32.18 -31.81 -36.41
C ILE A 127 -32.81 -30.74 -37.30
N GLU A 128 -32.27 -29.52 -37.34
CA GLU A 128 -32.77 -28.41 -38.21
C GLU A 128 -32.61 -28.75 -39.69
N ILE A 129 -31.49 -29.38 -40.08
CA ILE A 129 -31.32 -29.88 -41.47
C ILE A 129 -32.37 -30.94 -41.79
N ARG A 130 -32.60 -31.87 -40.88
CA ARG A 130 -33.64 -32.93 -41.05
C ARG A 130 -35.03 -32.34 -41.14
N LEU A 131 -35.36 -31.34 -40.30
CA LEU A 131 -36.65 -30.64 -40.38
C LEU A 131 -36.84 -29.93 -41.72
N THR A 132 -35.78 -29.28 -42.22
CA THR A 132 -35.83 -28.63 -43.53
C THR A 132 -36.12 -29.60 -44.67
N LYS A 133 -35.56 -30.81 -44.61
CA LYS A 133 -35.89 -31.90 -45.55
C LYS A 133 -37.34 -32.33 -45.43
N LEU A 134 -37.79 -32.64 -44.22
CA LEU A 134 -39.16 -33.11 -43.93
C LEU A 134 -40.21 -32.05 -44.37
N GLU A 135 -39.93 -30.75 -44.18
CA GLU A 135 -40.80 -29.68 -44.62
C GLU A 135 -40.95 -29.65 -46.14
N LYS A 136 -39.84 -29.81 -46.88
CA LYS A 136 -39.87 -29.91 -48.36
C LYS A 136 -40.66 -31.17 -48.82
N ASP A 137 -40.44 -32.29 -48.14
CA ASP A 137 -41.16 -33.53 -48.45
C ASP A 137 -42.65 -33.38 -48.14
N ARG A 138 -43.03 -32.79 -46.98
CA ARG A 138 -44.42 -32.46 -46.64
C ARG A 138 -45.10 -31.64 -47.73
N GLN A 139 -44.47 -30.55 -48.17
CA GLN A 139 -45.00 -29.68 -49.25
C GLN A 139 -45.15 -30.47 -50.56
N ARG A 140 -44.19 -31.33 -50.90
CA ARG A 140 -44.25 -32.20 -52.09
C ARG A 140 -45.43 -33.14 -52.03
N TYR A 141 -45.56 -33.88 -50.93
CA TYR A 141 -46.64 -34.85 -50.79
C TYR A 141 -48.03 -34.20 -50.68
N GLN A 142 -48.16 -33.03 -50.08
CA GLN A 142 -49.41 -32.25 -50.12
C GLN A 142 -49.83 -31.91 -51.57
N ASN A 143 -48.89 -31.58 -52.42
CA ASN A 143 -49.16 -31.28 -53.82
C ASN A 143 -49.49 -32.56 -54.65
N LEU A 144 -48.83 -33.69 -54.34
CA LEU A 144 -49.12 -34.96 -54.99
C LEU A 144 -50.49 -35.54 -54.59
N VAL A 145 -50.87 -35.45 -53.31
CA VAL A 145 -52.21 -35.85 -52.85
C VAL A 145 -53.31 -35.01 -53.52
N LYS A 146 -53.13 -33.69 -53.67
CA LYS A 146 -54.04 -32.82 -54.36
C LYS A 146 -54.26 -33.22 -55.85
N ARG A 147 -53.24 -33.88 -56.46
CA ARG A 147 -53.26 -34.35 -57.84
C ARG A 147 -53.63 -35.86 -57.98
N ASN A 148 -54.05 -36.51 -56.85
CA ASN A 148 -54.34 -37.94 -56.80
C ASN A 148 -53.09 -38.82 -57.13
N ALA A 149 -51.87 -38.29 -57.03
CA ALA A 149 -50.61 -38.99 -57.33
C ALA A 149 -49.88 -39.55 -56.08
N ALA A 150 -50.44 -39.40 -54.87
CA ALA A 150 -50.00 -40.02 -53.64
C ALA A 150 -51.21 -40.33 -52.72
N THR A 151 -51.04 -41.26 -51.78
CA THR A 151 -52.09 -41.61 -50.83
C THR A 151 -52.12 -40.68 -49.61
N PRO A 152 -53.29 -40.38 -49.02
CA PRO A 152 -53.38 -39.59 -47.78
C PRO A 152 -52.57 -40.17 -46.64
N ILE A 153 -52.44 -41.50 -46.54
CA ILE A 153 -51.63 -42.20 -45.51
C ILE A 153 -50.15 -41.83 -45.62
N GLN A 154 -49.62 -41.67 -46.84
CA GLN A 154 -48.23 -41.25 -47.03
C GLN A 154 -47.98 -39.80 -46.57
N LEU A 155 -48.94 -38.90 -46.76
CA LEU A 155 -48.86 -37.52 -46.25
C LEU A 155 -48.90 -37.50 -44.71
N GLU A 156 -49.84 -38.27 -44.12
CA GLU A 156 -49.97 -38.39 -42.65
C GLU A 156 -48.69 -38.92 -41.99
N GLN A 157 -48.02 -39.92 -42.61
CA GLN A 157 -46.72 -40.41 -42.13
C GLN A 157 -45.66 -39.28 -42.09
N ILE A 158 -45.53 -38.49 -43.13
CA ILE A 158 -44.56 -37.38 -43.20
C ILE A 158 -44.92 -36.26 -42.20
N GLU A 159 -46.20 -35.94 -42.06
CA GLU A 159 -46.65 -34.94 -41.08
C GLU A 159 -46.38 -35.40 -39.64
N THR A 160 -46.59 -36.68 -39.36
CA THR A 160 -46.25 -37.28 -38.03
C THR A 160 -44.74 -37.25 -37.78
N GLU A 161 -43.91 -37.62 -38.79
CA GLU A 161 -42.43 -37.54 -38.64
C GLU A 161 -41.92 -36.10 -38.47
N TYR A 162 -42.50 -35.14 -39.21
CA TYR A 162 -42.21 -33.73 -39.04
C TYR A 162 -42.54 -33.26 -37.61
N ALA A 163 -43.75 -33.54 -37.12
CA ALA A 163 -44.20 -33.16 -35.80
C ALA A 163 -43.31 -33.78 -34.68
N ALA A 164 -42.97 -35.09 -34.83
CA ALA A 164 -42.06 -35.76 -33.87
C ALA A 164 -40.66 -35.15 -33.87
N THR A 165 -40.11 -34.84 -35.08
CA THR A 165 -38.79 -34.22 -35.17
C THR A 165 -38.79 -32.81 -34.64
N HIS A 166 -39.88 -32.04 -34.84
CA HIS A 166 -40.03 -30.71 -34.24
C HIS A 166 -40.05 -30.76 -32.71
N LYS A 167 -40.78 -31.74 -32.13
CA LYS A 167 -40.76 -31.94 -30.66
C LYS A 167 -39.39 -32.35 -30.14
N LYS A 168 -38.63 -33.15 -30.91
CA LYS A 168 -37.24 -33.46 -30.60
C LYS A 168 -36.33 -32.22 -30.57
N LEU A 169 -36.50 -31.29 -31.53
CA LEU A 169 -35.78 -30.01 -31.56
C LEU A 169 -36.06 -29.20 -30.30
N GLU A 170 -37.33 -29.06 -29.91
CA GLU A 170 -37.70 -28.34 -28.69
C GLU A 170 -37.05 -28.96 -27.42
N ALA A 171 -37.00 -30.31 -27.35
CA ALA A 171 -36.38 -31.01 -26.23
C ALA A 171 -34.86 -30.73 -26.16
N VAL A 172 -34.16 -30.82 -27.32
CA VAL A 172 -32.70 -30.54 -27.37
C VAL A 172 -32.38 -29.06 -27.07
N LYS A 173 -33.24 -28.13 -27.56
CA LYS A 173 -33.10 -26.69 -27.20
C LYS A 173 -33.26 -26.43 -25.69
N ARG A 174 -34.15 -27.18 -25.01
CA ARG A 174 -34.24 -27.10 -23.55
C ARG A 174 -33.01 -27.66 -22.85
N GLN A 175 -32.44 -28.76 -23.34
CA GLN A 175 -31.19 -29.32 -22.83
C GLN A 175 -30.01 -28.37 -23.04
N GLN A 176 -29.90 -27.73 -24.21
CA GLN A 176 -28.92 -26.71 -24.48
C GLN A 176 -29.00 -25.52 -23.49
N LYS A 177 -30.24 -25.02 -23.26
CA LYS A 177 -30.46 -23.93 -22.30
C LYS A 177 -30.01 -24.33 -20.88
N ALA A 178 -30.30 -25.57 -20.45
CA ALA A 178 -29.84 -26.08 -19.16
C ALA A 178 -28.30 -26.17 -19.11
N ALA A 179 -27.65 -26.65 -20.16
CA ALA A 179 -26.19 -26.70 -20.24
C ALA A 179 -25.55 -25.31 -20.20
N LEU A 180 -26.13 -24.30 -20.89
CA LEU A 180 -25.69 -22.92 -20.84
C LEU A 180 -25.85 -22.30 -19.45
N SER A 181 -26.91 -22.64 -18.73
CA SER A 181 -27.07 -22.23 -17.32
C SER A 181 -25.95 -22.79 -16.46
N GLY A 182 -25.54 -24.05 -16.70
CA GLY A 182 -24.37 -24.64 -16.03
C GLY A 182 -23.06 -23.94 -16.36
N VAL A 183 -22.87 -23.49 -17.59
CA VAL A 183 -21.71 -22.67 -17.98
C VAL A 183 -21.68 -21.37 -17.18
N ASN A 184 -22.81 -20.68 -17.05
CA ASN A 184 -22.90 -19.43 -16.28
C ASN A 184 -22.60 -19.67 -14.80
N GLU A 185 -23.09 -20.74 -14.22
CA GLU A 185 -22.80 -21.09 -12.82
C GLU A 185 -21.30 -21.30 -12.58
N VAL A 186 -20.63 -22.06 -13.45
CA VAL A 186 -19.17 -22.28 -13.35
C VAL A 186 -18.39 -21.01 -13.61
N SER A 187 -18.89 -20.14 -14.50
CA SER A 187 -18.28 -18.81 -14.73
C SER A 187 -18.30 -17.95 -13.48
N HIS A 188 -19.41 -17.89 -12.75
CA HIS A 188 -19.48 -17.17 -11.47
C HIS A 188 -18.59 -17.81 -10.39
N ARG A 189 -18.48 -19.13 -10.37
CA ARG A 189 -17.51 -19.79 -9.47
C ARG A 189 -16.06 -19.39 -9.81
N ARG A 190 -15.73 -19.22 -11.09
CA ARG A 190 -14.43 -18.73 -11.53
C ARG A 190 -14.14 -17.31 -11.02
N GLU A 191 -15.12 -16.39 -11.12
CA GLU A 191 -14.97 -15.03 -10.57
C GLU A 191 -14.70 -15.06 -9.06
N ASN A 192 -15.39 -15.90 -8.31
CA ASN A 192 -15.12 -16.10 -6.88
C ASN A 192 -13.70 -16.62 -6.60
N THR A 193 -13.20 -17.50 -7.46
CA THR A 193 -11.85 -18.06 -7.33
C THR A 193 -10.78 -17.00 -7.67
N GLU A 194 -11.03 -16.15 -8.67
CA GLU A 194 -10.17 -15.00 -8.98
C GLU A 194 -10.09 -14.01 -7.80
N ALA A 195 -11.21 -13.75 -7.13
CA ALA A 195 -11.23 -12.95 -5.91
C ALA A 195 -10.47 -13.63 -4.74
N ALA A 196 -10.48 -14.97 -4.66
CA ALA A 196 -9.69 -15.71 -3.67
C ALA A 196 -8.18 -15.58 -3.94
N ILE A 197 -7.74 -15.64 -5.20
CA ILE A 197 -6.34 -15.38 -5.60
C ILE A 197 -5.92 -13.97 -5.21
N GLN A 198 -6.73 -12.95 -5.49
CA GLN A 198 -6.42 -11.57 -5.12
C GLN A 198 -6.24 -11.42 -3.60
N ARG A 199 -7.11 -12.04 -2.79
CA ARG A 199 -6.98 -12.02 -1.33
C ARG A 199 -5.70 -12.71 -0.85
N ALA A 200 -5.37 -13.87 -1.41
CA ALA A 200 -4.16 -14.60 -1.07
C ALA A 200 -2.89 -13.82 -1.50
N THR A 201 -2.92 -13.15 -2.66
CA THR A 201 -1.84 -12.28 -3.12
C THR A 201 -1.65 -11.10 -2.16
N ALA A 202 -2.71 -10.43 -1.75
CA ALA A 202 -2.63 -9.33 -0.78
C ALA A 202 -2.09 -9.80 0.58
N ALA A 203 -2.46 -10.99 1.04
CA ALA A 203 -1.94 -11.58 2.27
C ALA A 203 -0.43 -11.87 2.15
N LEU A 204 0.03 -12.37 1.00
CA LEU A 204 1.45 -12.61 0.74
C LEU A 204 2.24 -11.29 0.73
N GLU A 205 1.75 -10.26 0.06
CA GLU A 205 2.41 -8.94 0.05
C GLU A 205 2.47 -8.33 1.46
N MET A 206 1.43 -8.48 2.27
CA MET A 206 1.45 -8.05 3.67
C MET A 206 2.50 -8.82 4.49
N ALA A 207 2.60 -10.13 4.30
CA ALA A 207 3.61 -10.94 4.99
C ALA A 207 5.04 -10.53 4.59
N ARG A 208 5.28 -10.27 3.29
CA ARG A 208 6.57 -9.77 2.78
C ARG A 208 6.90 -8.37 3.31
N LEU A 209 5.92 -7.49 3.38
CA LEU A 209 6.08 -6.16 3.95
C LEU A 209 6.48 -6.23 5.44
N ASN A 210 5.80 -7.09 6.21
CA ASN A 210 6.16 -7.31 7.61
C ASN A 210 7.56 -7.91 7.77
N LEU A 211 7.96 -8.81 6.89
CA LEU A 211 9.33 -9.34 6.84
C LEU A 211 10.34 -8.22 6.53
N SER A 212 10.03 -7.30 5.63
CA SER A 212 10.92 -6.16 5.33
C SER A 212 11.15 -5.25 6.53
N TYR A 213 10.17 -5.15 7.44
CA TYR A 213 10.30 -4.35 8.66
C TYR A 213 11.20 -4.96 9.73
N THR A 214 11.63 -6.22 9.56
CA THR A 214 12.64 -6.83 10.46
C THR A 214 14.03 -6.25 10.25
N VAL A 215 14.28 -5.60 9.13
CA VAL A 215 15.50 -4.83 8.85
C VAL A 215 15.17 -3.34 8.98
N VAL A 216 15.64 -2.73 10.05
CA VAL A 216 15.39 -1.31 10.32
C VAL A 216 16.48 -0.48 9.64
N VAL A 217 16.05 0.46 8.81
CA VAL A 217 16.95 1.34 8.05
C VAL A 217 16.78 2.81 8.45
N ALA A 218 17.82 3.59 8.23
CA ALA A 218 17.80 5.03 8.47
C ALA A 218 16.85 5.75 7.50
N PRO A 219 15.86 6.53 7.99
CA PRO A 219 14.91 7.25 7.14
C PRO A 219 15.50 8.50 6.45
N CYS A 220 16.58 9.06 6.98
CA CYS A 220 17.26 10.25 6.47
C CYS A 220 18.75 10.21 6.78
N ASP A 221 19.52 11.10 6.13
CA ASP A 221 20.92 11.32 6.42
C ASP A 221 21.08 12.09 7.73
N GLY A 222 22.14 11.83 8.48
CA GLY A 222 22.44 12.55 9.71
C GLY A 222 23.27 11.78 10.70
N LYS A 223 23.32 12.27 11.93
CA LYS A 223 24.10 11.70 13.03
C LYS A 223 23.17 10.99 14.01
N LEU A 224 23.49 9.73 14.36
CA LEU A 224 22.72 8.94 15.32
C LEU A 224 22.90 9.45 16.75
N GLY A 225 21.85 9.36 17.54
CA GLY A 225 21.86 9.62 18.96
C GLY A 225 22.40 8.43 19.79
N ARG A 226 22.07 8.45 21.08
CA ARG A 226 22.47 7.36 22.00
C ARG A 226 21.75 6.06 21.68
N ARG A 227 22.41 4.97 21.97
CA ARG A 227 21.89 3.60 21.90
C ARG A 227 21.38 3.18 23.30
N THR A 228 20.12 2.81 23.38
CA THR A 228 19.49 2.32 24.62
C THR A 228 19.15 0.83 24.58
N LEU A 229 19.50 0.15 23.49
CA LEU A 229 19.11 -1.23 23.19
C LEU A 229 20.32 -2.14 23.16
N GLU A 230 20.10 -3.42 23.56
CA GLU A 230 21.10 -4.47 23.55
C GLU A 230 20.68 -5.64 22.66
N GLU A 231 21.66 -6.37 22.11
CA GLU A 231 21.40 -7.59 21.34
C GLU A 231 20.75 -8.65 22.22
N GLY A 232 19.77 -9.37 21.69
CA GLY A 232 18.96 -10.34 22.43
C GLY A 232 17.78 -9.74 23.20
N GLN A 233 17.63 -8.42 23.26
CA GLN A 233 16.47 -7.76 23.87
C GLN A 233 15.24 -7.92 22.98
N PHE A 234 14.05 -8.13 23.60
CA PHE A 234 12.77 -8.08 22.91
C PHE A 234 12.27 -6.64 22.83
N ILE A 235 11.84 -6.23 21.64
CA ILE A 235 11.30 -4.89 21.37
C ILE A 235 9.95 -4.96 20.66
N THR A 236 9.11 -3.97 20.91
CA THR A 236 7.75 -3.91 20.37
C THR A 236 7.63 -2.88 19.26
N ALA A 237 6.69 -3.11 18.32
CA ALA A 237 6.36 -2.13 17.31
C ALA A 237 5.92 -0.80 17.95
N GLY A 238 6.33 0.33 17.36
CA GLY A 238 6.09 1.68 17.88
C GLY A 238 7.20 2.19 18.82
N GLN A 239 8.07 1.34 19.33
CA GLN A 239 9.16 1.76 20.20
C GLN A 239 10.23 2.51 19.41
N THR A 240 10.72 3.63 19.96
CA THR A 240 11.84 4.41 19.38
C THR A 240 13.15 3.73 19.74
N ILE A 241 13.99 3.47 18.74
CA ILE A 241 15.32 2.84 18.91
C ILE A 241 16.41 3.86 19.14
N THR A 242 16.39 4.93 18.39
CA THR A 242 17.34 6.04 18.43
C THR A 242 16.73 7.25 17.70
N TYR A 243 17.44 8.35 17.75
CA TYR A 243 17.09 9.57 17.02
C TYR A 243 18.18 9.86 16.01
N ILE A 244 17.78 10.36 14.84
CA ILE A 244 18.71 10.91 13.86
C ILE A 244 18.62 12.43 13.94
N LEU A 245 19.79 13.05 14.04
CA LEU A 245 19.97 14.50 13.94
C LEU A 245 20.36 14.79 12.48
N PRO A 246 19.42 15.21 11.63
CA PRO A 246 19.74 15.54 10.24
C PRO A 246 20.65 16.75 10.20
N ASP A 247 21.55 16.78 9.23
CA ASP A 247 22.39 17.98 9.02
C ASP A 247 21.60 19.07 8.26
N THR A 248 20.50 19.50 8.88
CA THR A 248 19.57 20.51 8.36
C THR A 248 19.74 21.84 9.12
N GLN A 249 18.93 22.83 8.74
CA GLN A 249 18.93 24.16 9.37
C GLN A 249 18.76 24.06 10.88
N LYS A 250 19.66 24.70 11.60
CA LYS A 250 19.61 24.92 13.05
C LYS A 250 19.10 26.33 13.30
N TRP A 251 18.26 26.51 14.31
CA TRP A 251 17.79 27.83 14.73
C TRP A 251 18.09 28.06 16.19
N ILE A 252 18.13 29.33 16.56
CA ILE A 252 18.37 29.74 17.93
C ILE A 252 17.09 30.30 18.48
N ILE A 253 16.62 29.74 19.58
CA ILE A 253 15.56 30.31 20.40
C ILE A 253 16.21 31.08 21.51
N ALA A 254 16.02 32.40 21.53
CA ALA A 254 16.54 33.28 22.59
C ALA A 254 15.34 33.89 23.31
N ASN A 255 15.23 33.64 24.60
CA ASN A 255 14.21 34.22 25.46
C ASN A 255 14.74 35.54 26.03
N TYR A 256 14.13 36.67 25.67
CA TYR A 256 14.43 37.95 26.24
C TYR A 256 13.41 38.29 27.33
N LYS A 257 13.88 38.95 28.40
CA LYS A 257 12.97 39.52 29.41
C LYS A 257 12.21 40.68 28.81
N GLU A 258 10.91 40.75 29.05
CA GLU A 258 10.15 41.97 28.81
C GLU A 258 10.64 43.08 29.74
N THR A 259 10.98 44.22 29.16
CA THR A 259 11.33 45.45 29.90
C THR A 259 10.13 46.33 30.12
#